data_c70669a18b0eceee2c4014293b656833
#
_entry.id   c70669a18b0eceee2c4014293b656833
#
_cell.length_a   1.000
_cell.length_b   1.000
_cell.length_c   1.000
_cell.angle_alpha   90.00
_cell.angle_beta   90.00
_cell.angle_gamma   90.00
#
_symmetry.space_group_name_H-M   'P 1'
#
loop_
_entity.id
_entity.type
_entity.pdbx_description
1 polymer ?
#
loop_
_entity_poly.entity_id
_entity_poly.type
_entity_poly.pdbx_seq_one_letter_code
_entity_poly.pdbx_strand_id
1 'polypeptide(L)'
;MPDERIDFVRLTEVPVDSVVRLLNEPRNARHMPLATRMTTEAVAAWVEAKDAQWSTHGYGPWAVLVDGRFAGWGGFQREDNGADFALVLAPGYWGHGRAISRAALDRGFDALGLVSVIIALPYTRSPDRALQRFGFLADGNVVYGDASFRQYRLTRDRWRRVRDLVAAAPVAAEPVS
;
A
#
# COMPACT_ATOMS: atom_id res chain seq x y z
N MET A 1 -14.70 -8.78 -19.03
CA MET A 1 -13.43 -9.14 -18.37
C MET A 1 -13.81 -9.68 -17.01
N PRO A 2 -13.39 -10.87 -16.65
CA PRO A 2 -13.53 -11.29 -15.27
C PRO A 2 -12.77 -10.29 -14.42
N ASP A 3 -13.40 -9.81 -13.33
CA ASP A 3 -12.73 -8.95 -12.36
C ASP A 3 -11.53 -9.70 -11.80
N GLU A 4 -10.34 -9.12 -11.95
CA GLU A 4 -9.11 -9.68 -11.41
C GLU A 4 -9.25 -9.79 -9.88
N ARG A 5 -8.99 -10.99 -9.37
CA ARG A 5 -9.11 -11.27 -7.96
C ARG A 5 -7.89 -10.76 -7.21
N ILE A 6 -8.11 -9.85 -6.28
CA ILE A 6 -7.08 -9.33 -5.37
C ILE A 6 -7.26 -10.01 -4.01
N ASP A 7 -6.24 -10.72 -3.56
CA ASP A 7 -6.19 -11.34 -2.24
C ASP A 7 -5.07 -10.74 -1.40
N PHE A 8 -5.31 -10.67 -0.09
CA PHE A 8 -4.34 -10.26 0.90
C PHE A 8 -4.10 -11.42 1.86
N VAL A 9 -2.86 -11.88 1.92
CA VAL A 9 -2.43 -12.96 2.80
C VAL A 9 -1.27 -12.50 3.69
N ARG A 10 -0.91 -13.28 4.71
CA ARG A 10 0.23 -12.93 5.55
C ARG A 10 1.53 -13.04 4.75
N LEU A 11 2.52 -12.20 5.05
CA LEU A 11 3.81 -12.23 4.37
C LEU A 11 4.54 -13.58 4.53
N THR A 12 4.28 -14.26 5.62
CA THR A 12 4.82 -15.61 5.90
C THR A 12 4.18 -16.74 5.08
N GLU A 13 3.07 -16.45 4.39
CA GLU A 13 2.36 -17.45 3.55
C GLU A 13 2.86 -17.49 2.09
N VAL A 14 3.77 -16.59 1.72
CA VAL A 14 4.36 -16.57 0.37
C VAL A 14 5.83 -16.99 0.40
N PRO A 15 6.37 -17.56 -0.71
CA PRO A 15 7.76 -17.95 -0.77
C PRO A 15 8.70 -16.74 -0.55
N VAL A 16 9.67 -16.87 0.34
CA VAL A 16 10.64 -15.82 0.63
C VAL A 16 11.38 -15.33 -0.60
N ASP A 17 11.68 -16.21 -1.56
CA ASP A 17 12.35 -15.85 -2.82
C ASP A 17 11.53 -14.86 -3.67
N SER A 18 10.20 -14.90 -3.58
CA SER A 18 9.35 -13.91 -4.24
C SER A 18 9.50 -12.53 -3.63
N VAL A 19 9.61 -12.46 -2.30
CA VAL A 19 9.85 -11.22 -1.57
C VAL A 19 11.27 -10.71 -1.84
N VAL A 20 12.27 -11.59 -1.87
CA VAL A 20 13.67 -11.24 -2.22
C VAL A 20 13.74 -10.57 -3.59
N ARG A 21 13.10 -11.17 -4.60
CA ARG A 21 13.06 -10.59 -5.95
C ARG A 21 12.40 -9.22 -5.97
N LEU A 22 11.30 -9.05 -5.25
CA LEU A 22 10.59 -7.78 -5.18
C LEU A 22 11.42 -6.68 -4.49
N LEU A 23 11.98 -6.96 -3.32
CA LEU A 23 12.75 -5.97 -2.53
C LEU A 23 14.04 -5.56 -3.23
N ASN A 24 14.62 -6.46 -4.06
CA ASN A 24 15.83 -6.19 -4.83
C ASN A 24 15.51 -5.71 -6.28
N GLU A 25 14.27 -5.47 -6.65
CA GLU A 25 13.90 -4.95 -7.98
C GLU A 25 14.44 -3.51 -8.16
N PRO A 26 15.38 -3.27 -9.10
CA PRO A 26 16.01 -1.97 -9.25
C PRO A 26 15.05 -0.83 -9.58
N ARG A 27 13.96 -1.13 -10.30
CA ARG A 27 12.95 -0.13 -10.68
C ARG A 27 12.17 0.38 -9.47
N ASN A 28 11.96 -0.46 -8.45
CA ASN A 28 11.35 -0.06 -7.20
C ASN A 28 12.30 0.76 -6.33
N ALA A 29 13.58 0.42 -6.29
CA ALA A 29 14.60 1.11 -5.49
C ALA A 29 14.72 2.61 -5.81
N ARG A 30 14.42 3.01 -7.04
CA ARG A 30 14.45 4.42 -7.49
C ARG A 30 13.62 5.37 -6.63
N HIS A 31 12.54 4.86 -6.02
CA HIS A 31 11.62 5.66 -5.19
C HIS A 31 11.65 5.24 -3.71
N MET A 32 12.67 4.49 -3.32
CA MET A 32 12.85 3.98 -1.96
C MET A 32 14.21 4.43 -1.43
N PRO A 33 14.33 5.67 -0.91
CA PRO A 33 15.63 6.26 -0.54
C PRO A 33 16.37 5.49 0.56
N LEU A 34 15.66 4.66 1.33
CA LEU A 34 16.23 3.80 2.38
C LEU A 34 16.48 2.36 1.92
N ALA A 35 16.22 2.05 0.63
CA ALA A 35 16.39 0.70 0.10
C ALA A 35 17.87 0.37 -0.12
N THR A 36 18.27 -0.79 0.41
CA THR A 36 19.57 -1.43 0.14
C THR A 36 19.32 -2.85 -0.36
N ARG A 37 20.31 -3.41 -1.11
CA ARG A 37 20.20 -4.79 -1.55
C ARG A 37 20.21 -5.73 -0.34
N MET A 38 19.24 -6.62 -0.29
CA MET A 38 19.03 -7.54 0.83
C MET A 38 19.36 -8.98 0.44
N THR A 39 20.02 -9.70 1.35
CA THR A 39 20.19 -11.16 1.24
C THR A 39 18.91 -11.90 1.55
N THR A 40 18.83 -13.20 1.20
CA THR A 40 17.68 -14.03 1.53
C THR A 40 17.42 -14.10 3.04
N GLU A 41 18.49 -14.21 3.85
CA GLU A 41 18.40 -14.25 5.30
C GLU A 41 17.90 -12.92 5.87
N ALA A 42 18.36 -11.80 5.33
CA ALA A 42 17.89 -10.48 5.74
C ALA A 42 16.40 -10.27 5.38
N VAL A 43 15.98 -10.75 4.21
CA VAL A 43 14.57 -10.70 3.80
C VAL A 43 13.70 -11.60 4.68
N ALA A 44 14.16 -12.82 5.02
CA ALA A 44 13.42 -13.69 5.93
C ALA A 44 13.19 -13.02 7.29
N ALA A 45 14.23 -12.43 7.87
CA ALA A 45 14.12 -11.67 9.12
C ALA A 45 13.19 -10.45 8.98
N TRP A 46 13.25 -9.74 7.85
CA TRP A 46 12.37 -8.62 7.54
C TRP A 46 10.90 -9.07 7.46
N VAL A 47 10.61 -10.20 6.78
CA VAL A 47 9.26 -10.77 6.68
C VAL A 47 8.70 -11.09 8.06
N GLU A 48 9.49 -11.76 8.91
CA GLU A 48 9.07 -12.09 10.28
C GLU A 48 8.79 -10.84 11.12
N ALA A 49 9.65 -9.83 11.04
CA ALA A 49 9.48 -8.58 11.77
C ALA A 49 8.24 -7.80 11.31
N LYS A 50 7.97 -7.78 10.00
CA LYS A 50 6.76 -7.15 9.44
C LYS A 50 5.50 -7.92 9.85
N ASP A 51 5.54 -9.24 9.77
CA ASP A 51 4.41 -10.09 10.12
C ASP A 51 4.08 -10.05 11.62
N ALA A 52 5.07 -9.89 12.49
CA ALA A 52 4.89 -9.76 13.94
C ALA A 52 4.02 -8.54 14.33
N GLN A 53 3.89 -7.52 13.49
CA GLN A 53 3.04 -6.37 13.76
C GLN A 53 1.56 -6.77 13.92
N TRP A 54 1.11 -7.83 13.25
CA TRP A 54 -0.25 -8.34 13.39
C TRP A 54 -0.58 -8.77 14.83
N SER A 55 0.32 -9.47 15.49
CA SER A 55 0.12 -9.87 16.89
C SER A 55 0.32 -8.72 17.87
N THR A 56 1.20 -7.77 17.55
CA THR A 56 1.53 -6.66 18.46
C THR A 56 0.51 -5.52 18.37
N HIS A 57 0.00 -5.21 17.19
CA HIS A 57 -0.82 -4.02 16.93
C HIS A 57 -2.22 -4.32 16.40
N GLY A 58 -2.53 -5.59 16.09
CA GLY A 58 -3.81 -5.98 15.48
C GLY A 58 -3.91 -5.69 13.99
N TYR A 59 -2.86 -5.14 13.38
CA TYR A 59 -2.73 -4.92 11.95
C TYR A 59 -1.26 -4.95 11.54
N GLY A 60 -1.01 -5.16 10.27
CA GLY A 60 0.32 -5.23 9.69
C GLY A 60 0.26 -5.26 8.16
N PRO A 61 1.39 -5.36 7.49
CA PRO A 61 1.43 -5.52 6.04
C PRO A 61 0.99 -6.92 5.61
N TRP A 62 0.53 -7.01 4.36
CA TRP A 62 0.17 -8.24 3.65
C TRP A 62 1.12 -8.52 2.49
N ALA A 63 1.18 -9.76 2.06
CA ALA A 63 1.49 -10.11 0.68
C ALA A 63 0.22 -9.90 -0.16
N VAL A 64 0.38 -9.28 -1.31
CA VAL A 64 -0.70 -9.02 -2.27
C VAL A 64 -0.63 -10.03 -3.39
N LEU A 65 -1.74 -10.72 -3.63
CA LEU A 65 -1.88 -11.64 -4.74
C LEU A 65 -2.89 -11.08 -5.76
N VAL A 66 -2.57 -11.21 -7.03
CA VAL A 66 -3.49 -10.94 -8.14
C VAL A 66 -3.66 -12.25 -8.90
N ASP A 67 -4.89 -12.74 -8.97
CA ASP A 67 -5.23 -14.05 -9.55
C ASP A 67 -4.35 -15.20 -8.99
N GLY A 68 -4.11 -15.17 -7.67
CA GLY A 68 -3.30 -16.15 -6.95
C GLY A 68 -1.79 -16.03 -7.13
N ARG A 69 -1.30 -15.01 -7.85
CA ARG A 69 0.14 -14.78 -8.09
C ARG A 69 0.63 -13.62 -7.22
N PHE A 70 1.82 -13.78 -6.66
CA PHE A 70 2.45 -12.73 -5.86
C PHE A 70 2.73 -11.48 -6.70
N ALA A 71 2.05 -10.40 -6.36
CA ALA A 71 2.13 -9.11 -7.03
C ALA A 71 2.99 -8.10 -6.27
N GLY A 72 3.13 -8.26 -4.96
CA GLY A 72 3.88 -7.34 -4.12
C GLY A 72 3.52 -7.45 -2.65
N TRP A 73 3.87 -6.44 -1.88
CA TRP A 73 3.46 -6.31 -0.49
C TRP A 73 2.89 -4.93 -0.22
N GLY A 74 2.06 -4.82 0.79
CA GLY A 74 1.50 -3.54 1.21
C GLY A 74 0.61 -3.71 2.40
N GLY A 75 0.05 -2.61 2.87
CA GLY A 75 -0.83 -2.58 4.03
C GLY A 75 -0.39 -1.54 5.04
N PHE A 76 -0.76 -1.73 6.29
CA PHE A 76 -0.60 -0.73 7.33
C PHE A 76 0.51 -1.14 8.30
N GLN A 77 1.43 -0.23 8.54
CA GLN A 77 2.52 -0.41 9.50
C GLN A 77 2.35 0.57 10.64
N ARG A 78 2.69 0.15 11.85
CA ARG A 78 2.69 1.05 13.00
C ARG A 78 3.88 1.99 12.92
N GLU A 79 3.59 3.28 12.92
CA GLU A 79 4.55 4.36 13.10
C GLU A 79 4.11 5.25 14.27
N ASP A 80 5.02 6.08 14.78
CA ASP A 80 4.73 6.95 15.94
C ASP A 80 3.57 7.91 15.68
N ASN A 81 3.38 8.31 14.43
CA ASN A 81 2.35 9.26 13.98
C ASN A 81 1.10 8.60 13.42
N GLY A 82 1.00 7.27 13.43
CA GLY A 82 -0.20 6.53 13.03
C GLY A 82 0.06 5.26 12.23
N ALA A 83 -0.97 4.77 11.56
CA ALA A 83 -0.88 3.64 10.65
C ALA A 83 -0.40 4.11 9.28
N ASP A 84 0.83 3.78 8.93
CA ASP A 84 1.43 4.13 7.64
C ASP A 84 1.03 3.12 6.58
N PHE A 85 0.42 3.61 5.49
CA PHE A 85 0.05 2.78 4.34
C PHE A 85 1.21 2.72 3.36
N ALA A 86 1.72 1.52 3.13
CA ALA A 86 2.74 1.24 2.14
C ALA A 86 2.20 0.29 1.06
N LEU A 87 2.68 0.44 -0.16
CA LEU A 87 2.41 -0.48 -1.26
C LEU A 87 3.61 -0.52 -2.20
N VAL A 88 4.18 -1.71 -2.36
CA VAL A 88 5.28 -1.98 -3.28
C VAL A 88 4.88 -3.15 -4.18
N LEU A 89 4.76 -2.89 -5.47
CA LEU A 89 4.36 -3.87 -6.47
C LEU A 89 5.52 -4.23 -7.40
N ALA A 90 5.55 -5.48 -7.84
CA ALA A 90 6.40 -5.88 -8.94
C ALA A 90 5.98 -5.13 -10.22
N PRO A 91 6.93 -4.79 -11.11
CA PRO A 91 6.66 -3.95 -12.28
C PRO A 91 5.52 -4.42 -13.17
N GLY A 92 5.32 -5.73 -13.31
CA GLY A 92 4.20 -6.29 -14.07
C GLY A 92 2.81 -6.00 -13.48
N TYR A 93 2.76 -5.52 -12.24
CA TYR A 93 1.51 -5.23 -11.52
C TYR A 93 1.31 -3.74 -11.20
N TRP A 94 2.15 -2.86 -11.70
CA TRP A 94 1.99 -1.40 -11.43
C TRP A 94 0.64 -0.84 -11.87
N GLY A 95 0.04 -1.40 -12.93
CA GLY A 95 -1.30 -1.03 -13.38
C GLY A 95 -2.42 -1.35 -12.37
N HIS A 96 -2.18 -2.25 -11.43
CA HIS A 96 -3.16 -2.68 -10.41
C HIS A 96 -3.12 -1.84 -9.13
N GLY A 97 -2.17 -0.92 -9.01
CA GLY A 97 -1.93 -0.17 -7.76
C GLY A 97 -3.17 0.54 -7.23
N ARG A 98 -4.01 1.10 -8.11
CA ARG A 98 -5.24 1.79 -7.71
C ARG A 98 -6.27 0.83 -7.12
N ALA A 99 -6.52 -0.29 -7.76
CA ALA A 99 -7.49 -1.30 -7.29
C ALA A 99 -7.03 -1.94 -5.98
N ILE A 100 -5.74 -2.27 -5.88
CA ILE A 100 -5.13 -2.83 -4.67
C ILE A 100 -5.20 -1.83 -3.51
N SER A 101 -4.85 -0.56 -3.75
CA SER A 101 -4.92 0.48 -2.72
C SER A 101 -6.35 0.66 -2.21
N ARG A 102 -7.34 0.68 -3.10
CA ARG A 102 -8.75 0.77 -2.72
C ARG A 102 -9.18 -0.39 -1.84
N ALA A 103 -8.88 -1.62 -2.25
CA ALA A 103 -9.20 -2.81 -1.48
C ALA A 103 -8.51 -2.85 -0.11
N ALA A 104 -7.25 -2.39 -0.03
CA ALA A 104 -6.51 -2.29 1.22
C ALA A 104 -7.11 -1.22 2.16
N LEU A 105 -7.48 -0.05 1.64
CA LEU A 105 -8.11 1.02 2.43
C LEU A 105 -9.47 0.60 2.96
N ASP A 106 -10.29 -0.07 2.15
CA ASP A 106 -11.56 -0.65 2.61
C ASP A 106 -11.34 -1.63 3.77
N ARG A 107 -10.36 -2.53 3.67
CA ARG A 107 -10.00 -3.43 4.77
C ARG A 107 -9.50 -2.67 6.00
N GLY A 108 -8.65 -1.68 5.82
CA GLY A 108 -8.11 -0.88 6.91
C GLY A 108 -9.20 -0.18 7.71
N PHE A 109 -10.12 0.47 7.04
CA PHE A 109 -11.18 1.24 7.70
C PHE A 109 -12.35 0.39 8.18
N ASP A 110 -12.79 -0.58 7.39
CA ASP A 110 -14.02 -1.33 7.68
C ASP A 110 -13.74 -2.61 8.50
N ALA A 111 -12.65 -3.33 8.22
CA ALA A 111 -12.33 -4.59 8.91
C ALA A 111 -11.36 -4.40 10.08
N LEU A 112 -10.30 -3.59 9.92
CA LEU A 112 -9.32 -3.35 10.98
C LEU A 112 -9.72 -2.20 11.92
N GLY A 113 -10.75 -1.43 11.58
CA GLY A 113 -11.27 -0.35 12.41
C GLY A 113 -10.34 0.85 12.54
N LEU A 114 -9.39 1.04 11.63
CA LEU A 114 -8.51 2.21 11.64
C LEU A 114 -9.34 3.49 11.53
N VAL A 115 -8.97 4.50 12.31
CA VAL A 115 -9.66 5.82 12.28
C VAL A 115 -9.01 6.77 11.28
N SER A 116 -7.72 6.61 11.04
CA SER A 116 -6.98 7.32 10.00
C SER A 116 -5.77 6.52 9.55
N VAL A 117 -5.30 6.80 8.35
CA VAL A 117 -4.06 6.26 7.79
C VAL A 117 -3.21 7.41 7.26
N ILE A 118 -1.89 7.21 7.28
CA ILE A 118 -0.93 8.15 6.72
C ILE A 118 -0.19 7.50 5.55
N ILE A 119 0.36 8.33 4.68
CA ILE A 119 1.32 7.96 3.64
C ILE A 119 2.48 8.92 3.70
N ALA A 120 3.70 8.40 3.68
CA ALA A 120 4.92 9.18 3.53
C ALA A 120 5.47 8.99 2.11
N LEU A 121 5.61 10.08 1.36
CA LEU A 121 6.16 10.06 0.01
C LEU A 121 7.51 10.78 -0.05
N PRO A 122 8.53 10.18 -0.66
CA PRO A 122 9.80 10.87 -0.90
C PRO A 122 9.59 12.07 -1.83
N TYR A 123 10.43 13.09 -1.70
CA TYR A 123 10.35 14.30 -2.53
C TYR A 123 10.60 14.06 -4.01
N THR A 124 11.21 12.93 -4.37
CA THR A 124 11.39 12.48 -5.75
C THR A 124 10.09 12.02 -6.42
N ARG A 125 9.02 11.83 -5.63
CA ARG A 125 7.71 11.39 -6.11
C ARG A 125 6.72 12.54 -6.02
N SER A 126 6.11 12.92 -7.13
CA SER A 126 5.03 13.91 -7.10
C SER A 126 3.83 13.38 -6.33
N PRO A 127 3.22 14.20 -5.46
CA PRO A 127 1.97 13.83 -4.81
C PRO A 127 0.88 13.78 -5.87
N ASP A 128 0.57 12.59 -6.31
CA ASP A 128 -0.26 12.36 -7.46
C ASP A 128 -1.71 12.73 -7.24
N ARG A 129 -2.36 13.08 -8.35
CA ARG A 129 -3.82 13.07 -8.47
C ARG A 129 -4.45 11.81 -7.88
N ALA A 130 -3.72 10.68 -7.81
CA ALA A 130 -4.13 9.46 -7.15
C ALA A 130 -4.41 9.64 -5.65
N LEU A 131 -3.52 10.30 -4.90
CA LEU A 131 -3.75 10.58 -3.48
C LEU A 131 -4.97 11.48 -3.27
N GLN A 132 -5.13 12.50 -4.11
CA GLN A 132 -6.29 13.38 -4.07
C GLN A 132 -7.59 12.62 -4.37
N ARG A 133 -7.57 11.69 -5.33
CA ARG A 133 -8.72 10.84 -5.66
C ARG A 133 -9.14 9.93 -4.53
N PHE A 134 -8.19 9.44 -3.72
CA PHE A 134 -8.47 8.69 -2.50
C PHE A 134 -8.90 9.59 -1.33
N GLY A 135 -8.73 10.89 -1.46
CA GLY A 135 -9.11 11.87 -0.44
C GLY A 135 -8.03 12.19 0.59
N PHE A 136 -6.78 11.78 0.35
CA PHE A 136 -5.66 12.17 1.20
C PHE A 136 -5.43 13.68 1.19
N LEU A 137 -5.14 14.22 2.36
CA LEU A 137 -4.78 15.62 2.56
C LEU A 137 -3.34 15.75 3.03
N ALA A 138 -2.66 16.81 2.62
CA ALA A 138 -1.33 17.13 3.11
C ALA A 138 -1.34 17.26 4.65
N ASP A 139 -0.37 16.65 5.30
CA ASP A 139 -0.25 16.55 6.76
C ASP A 139 1.21 16.77 7.22
N GLY A 140 1.91 17.71 6.61
CA GLY A 140 3.27 18.10 6.96
C GLY A 140 4.35 17.19 6.38
N ASN A 141 5.44 17.07 7.12
CA ASN A 141 6.60 16.27 6.74
C ASN A 141 6.98 15.33 7.89
N VAL A 142 7.61 14.23 7.56
CA VAL A 142 8.13 13.26 8.51
C VAL A 142 9.56 12.86 8.10
N VAL A 143 10.37 12.51 9.07
CA VAL A 143 11.75 12.05 8.85
C VAL A 143 11.86 10.60 9.30
N TYR A 144 12.31 9.73 8.41
CA TYR A 144 12.67 8.36 8.70
C TYR A 144 14.16 8.16 8.42
N GLY A 145 14.94 7.79 9.44
CA GLY A 145 16.41 7.81 9.33
C GLY A 145 16.90 9.22 9.02
N ASP A 146 17.64 9.38 7.93
CA ASP A 146 18.16 10.66 7.40
C ASP A 146 17.35 11.21 6.23
N ALA A 147 16.25 10.55 5.85
CA ALA A 147 15.43 10.95 4.73
C ALA A 147 14.16 11.66 5.17
N SER A 148 13.85 12.78 4.50
CA SER A 148 12.62 13.53 4.69
C SER A 148 11.56 13.12 3.68
N PHE A 149 10.31 13.04 4.15
CA PHE A 149 9.15 12.65 3.35
C PHE A 149 8.02 13.66 3.54
N ARG A 150 7.22 13.87 2.51
CA ARG A 150 5.92 14.55 2.65
C ARG A 150 4.91 13.56 3.21
N GLN A 151 4.18 13.99 4.24
CA GLN A 151 3.13 13.18 4.83
C GLN A 151 1.76 13.62 4.35
N TYR A 152 0.89 12.64 4.14
CA TYR A 152 -0.52 12.81 3.81
C TYR A 152 -1.36 11.95 4.75
N ARG A 153 -2.56 12.40 5.06
CA ARG A 153 -3.48 11.70 5.96
C ARG A 153 -4.84 11.53 5.31
N LEU A 154 -5.43 10.37 5.53
CA LEU A 154 -6.79 10.04 5.15
C LEU A 154 -7.55 9.55 6.38
N THR A 155 -8.67 10.19 6.72
CA THR A 155 -9.56 9.72 7.78
C THR A 155 -10.60 8.77 7.22
N ARG A 156 -11.13 7.89 8.09
CA ARG A 156 -12.21 6.96 7.75
C ARG A 156 -13.45 7.67 7.20
N ASP A 157 -13.87 8.77 7.83
CA ASP A 157 -15.05 9.53 7.39
C ASP A 157 -14.85 10.15 6.01
N ARG A 158 -13.64 10.64 5.74
CA ARG A 158 -13.30 11.16 4.42
C ARG A 158 -13.26 10.06 3.36
N TRP A 159 -12.69 8.90 3.68
CA TRP A 159 -12.69 7.74 2.80
C TRP A 159 -14.10 7.29 2.42
N ARG A 160 -15.00 7.20 3.41
CA ARG A 160 -16.40 6.84 3.18
C ARG A 160 -17.08 7.81 2.22
N ARG A 161 -16.91 9.12 2.43
CA ARG A 161 -17.47 10.14 1.52
C ARG A 161 -16.94 10.01 0.09
N VAL A 162 -15.65 9.80 -0.09
CA VAL A 162 -15.03 9.61 -1.42
C VAL A 162 -15.56 8.35 -2.09
N ARG A 163 -15.68 7.27 -1.35
CA ARG A 163 -16.22 5.99 -1.85
C ARG A 163 -17.68 6.13 -2.30
N ASP A 164 -18.49 6.80 -1.52
CA ASP A 164 -19.90 7.01 -1.82
C ASP A 164 -20.08 7.91 -3.06
N LEU A 165 -19.28 8.95 -3.22
CA LEU A 165 -19.29 9.80 -4.40
C LEU A 165 -18.90 9.03 -5.69
N VAL A 166 -17.93 8.13 -5.60
CA VAL A 166 -17.53 7.27 -6.74
C VAL A 166 -18.64 6.27 -7.08
N ALA A 167 -19.33 5.71 -6.08
CA ALA A 167 -20.43 4.78 -6.30
C ALA A 167 -21.68 5.47 -6.88
N ALA A 168 -21.90 6.74 -6.57
CA ALA A 168 -23.00 7.55 -7.07
C ALA A 168 -22.75 8.18 -8.45
N ALA A 169 -21.52 8.15 -8.96
CA ALA A 169 -21.20 8.69 -10.27
C ALA A 169 -21.91 7.86 -11.37
N PRO A 170 -22.67 8.51 -12.29
CA PRO A 170 -23.32 7.78 -13.37
C PRO A 170 -22.27 7.08 -14.23
N VAL A 171 -22.53 5.83 -14.56
CA VAL A 171 -21.76 5.11 -15.57
C VAL A 171 -21.85 5.92 -16.84
N ALA A 172 -20.72 6.43 -17.34
CA ALA A 172 -20.69 7.14 -18.59
C ALA A 172 -21.28 6.23 -19.67
N ALA A 173 -22.42 6.64 -20.25
CA ALA A 173 -23.02 5.92 -21.35
C ALA A 173 -22.01 5.85 -22.48
N GLU A 174 -21.68 4.66 -22.95
CA GLU A 174 -20.90 4.49 -24.14
C GLU A 174 -21.61 5.18 -25.31
N PRO A 175 -20.90 5.94 -26.15
CA PRO A 175 -21.51 6.48 -27.35
C PRO A 175 -21.95 5.33 -28.25
N VAL A 176 -23.24 5.22 -28.47
CA VAL A 176 -23.81 4.32 -29.48
C VAL A 176 -23.34 4.83 -30.83
N SER A 177 -22.53 4.02 -31.51
CA SER A 177 -22.14 4.26 -32.92
C SER A 177 -23.22 3.77 -33.87
#